data_6d7af4a259884340a702fec4515b66b9
#
_entry.id   6d7af4a259884340a702fec4515b66b9
#
_cell.length_a   1.000
_cell.length_b   1.000
_cell.length_c   1.000
_cell.angle_alpha   90.00
_cell.angle_beta   90.00
_cell.angle_gamma   90.00
#
_symmetry.space_group_name_H-M   'P 1'
#
loop_
_entity.id
_entity.type
_entity.pdbx_description
1 polymer ?
#
loop_
_entity_poly.entity_id
_entity_poly.type
_entity_poly.pdbx_seq_one_letter_code
_entity_poly.pdbx_strand_id
1 'polypeptide(L)'
;GNQVLAKPGSRRAMLVVVDVRRSLLGEWDESDMPMYISNRDEILGSMEAVAEQLRMRLPGPDVTPEQLRQRNWWKGSEAWVLVDDYDLISTGGLSGSPLAPLIPLLSQAQDIGFHLVITRRMGGASRAAYESVLQALSELSATGIMMSGNPSEGMVIGRERPRMLPKGRGLVVSRDQGTFLAQMAWDESRS
;
A
#
# COMPACT_ATOMS: atom_id res chain seq x y z
N GLY A 1 11.58 1.56 4.32
CA GLY A 1 11.87 1.57 2.88
C GLY A 1 13.06 0.68 2.50
N ASN A 2 14.20 0.81 3.19
CA ASN A 2 15.45 0.13 2.83
C ASN A 2 15.38 -1.42 2.84
N GLN A 3 14.48 -2.04 3.59
CA GLN A 3 14.37 -3.51 3.62
C GLN A 3 13.77 -4.11 2.34
N VAL A 4 13.00 -3.34 1.58
CA VAL A 4 12.39 -3.80 0.32
C VAL A 4 13.44 -3.83 -0.81
N LEU A 5 14.44 -2.95 -0.74
CA LEU A 5 15.46 -2.79 -1.77
C LEU A 5 16.73 -3.62 -1.53
N ALA A 6 16.93 -4.19 -0.34
CA ALA A 6 18.22 -4.63 0.17
C ALA A 6 18.52 -6.14 0.05
N LYS A 7 17.91 -6.91 -0.87
CA LYS A 7 18.38 -8.29 -1.14
C LYS A 7 19.29 -8.32 -2.37
N PRO A 8 20.60 -8.61 -2.21
CA PRO A 8 21.48 -8.85 -3.35
C PRO A 8 20.93 -10.02 -4.19
N GLY A 9 20.63 -9.77 -5.47
CA GLY A 9 20.06 -10.76 -6.38
C GLY A 9 18.53 -10.69 -6.53
N SER A 10 17.80 -9.85 -5.78
CA SER A 10 16.39 -9.58 -6.02
C SER A 10 16.23 -8.64 -7.23
N ARG A 11 15.20 -8.88 -8.05
CA ARG A 11 14.77 -7.94 -9.07
C ARG A 11 14.60 -6.57 -8.41
N ARG A 12 15.21 -5.52 -8.95
CA ARG A 12 15.02 -4.16 -8.42
C ARG A 12 13.52 -3.86 -8.41
N ALA A 13 12.99 -3.42 -7.28
CA ALA A 13 11.61 -3.02 -7.19
C ALA A 13 11.43 -1.64 -7.84
N MET A 14 10.34 -1.46 -8.58
CA MET A 14 9.88 -0.13 -8.99
C MET A 14 9.11 0.45 -7.79
N LEU A 15 9.62 1.50 -7.18
CA LEU A 15 8.98 2.16 -6.04
C LEU A 15 8.35 3.48 -6.48
N VAL A 16 7.06 3.62 -6.22
CA VAL A 16 6.30 4.87 -6.38
C VAL A 16 5.87 5.33 -5.00
N VAL A 17 6.18 6.58 -4.65
CA VAL A 17 5.85 7.16 -3.35
C VAL A 17 4.96 8.37 -3.53
N VAL A 18 3.79 8.33 -2.92
CA VAL A 18 2.87 9.47 -2.81
C VAL A 18 2.98 10.02 -1.40
N ASP A 19 3.57 11.20 -1.26
CA ASP A 19 3.80 11.86 0.03
C ASP A 19 3.63 13.38 -0.10
N VAL A 20 2.40 13.84 0.09
CA VAL A 20 2.02 15.26 -0.03
C VAL A 20 2.67 16.12 1.07
N ARG A 21 2.96 15.54 2.22
CA ARG A 21 3.62 16.24 3.34
C ARG A 21 5.12 16.30 3.20
N ARG A 22 5.69 15.52 2.31
CA ARG A 22 7.14 15.38 2.14
C ARG A 22 7.87 14.88 3.38
N SER A 23 7.17 14.07 4.19
CA SER A 23 7.70 13.48 5.43
C SER A 23 8.75 12.41 5.16
N LEU A 24 8.72 11.81 3.98
CA LEU A 24 9.63 10.77 3.53
C LEU A 24 10.72 11.30 2.58
N LEU A 25 10.79 12.62 2.36
CA LEU A 25 11.78 13.21 1.47
C LEU A 25 13.19 13.07 2.07
N GLY A 26 14.11 12.49 1.29
CA GLY A 26 15.48 12.24 1.74
C GLY A 26 15.70 10.86 2.39
N GLU A 27 14.67 10.01 2.46
CA GLU A 27 14.78 8.66 3.04
C GLU A 27 15.41 7.63 2.07
N TRP A 28 15.76 8.03 0.86
CA TRP A 28 16.36 7.16 -0.17
C TRP A 28 17.69 7.71 -0.65
N ASP A 29 18.63 6.79 -0.92
CA ASP A 29 19.88 7.12 -1.58
C ASP A 29 19.63 7.51 -3.06
N GLU A 30 20.51 8.30 -3.65
CA GLU A 30 20.38 8.75 -5.05
C GLU A 30 20.26 7.59 -6.05
N SER A 31 20.90 6.45 -5.76
CA SER A 31 20.85 5.25 -6.61
C SER A 31 19.50 4.51 -6.60
N ASP A 32 18.66 4.76 -5.59
CA ASP A 32 17.43 4.06 -5.34
C ASP A 32 16.21 5.00 -5.24
N MET A 33 16.33 6.19 -5.85
CA MET A 33 15.26 7.21 -5.85
C MET A 33 13.96 6.65 -6.42
N PRO A 34 12.86 6.72 -5.66
CA PRO A 34 11.54 6.36 -6.14
C PRO A 34 10.99 7.38 -7.14
N MET A 35 9.96 7.01 -7.88
CA MET A 35 9.05 7.98 -8.46
C MET A 35 8.31 8.69 -7.32
N TYR A 36 8.73 9.89 -6.98
CA TYR A 36 8.22 10.62 -5.82
C TYR A 36 7.20 11.69 -6.22
N ILE A 37 5.97 11.57 -5.69
CA ILE A 37 4.83 12.42 -6.04
C ILE A 37 4.38 13.17 -4.78
N SER A 38 4.60 14.48 -4.76
CA SER A 38 4.19 15.35 -3.65
C SER A 38 3.09 16.36 -4.03
N ASN A 39 2.81 16.49 -5.32
CA ASN A 39 1.75 17.36 -5.82
C ASN A 39 0.46 16.56 -6.02
N ARG A 40 -0.64 17.02 -5.38
CA ARG A 40 -1.94 16.35 -5.46
C ARG A 40 -2.49 16.25 -6.88
N ASP A 41 -2.27 17.27 -7.70
CA ASP A 41 -2.81 17.33 -9.05
C ASP A 41 -2.16 16.31 -9.98
N GLU A 42 -0.98 15.81 -9.62
CA GLU A 42 -0.23 14.82 -10.39
C GLU A 42 -0.59 13.37 -10.01
N ILE A 43 -1.22 13.16 -8.84
CA ILE A 43 -1.43 11.80 -8.30
C ILE A 43 -2.28 10.96 -9.25
N LEU A 44 -3.44 11.48 -9.68
CA LEU A 44 -4.36 10.72 -10.54
C LEU A 44 -3.69 10.28 -11.84
N GLY A 45 -3.06 11.21 -12.56
CA GLY A 45 -2.39 10.90 -13.82
C GLY A 45 -1.22 9.93 -13.64
N SER A 46 -0.50 10.04 -12.52
CA SER A 46 0.57 9.09 -12.19
C SER A 46 0.03 7.70 -11.88
N MET A 47 -1.09 7.60 -11.17
CA MET A 47 -1.73 6.31 -10.88
C MET A 47 -2.35 5.68 -12.12
N GLU A 48 -2.87 6.47 -13.05
CA GLU A 48 -3.31 6.00 -14.36
C GLU A 48 -2.16 5.39 -15.16
N ALA A 49 -1.00 6.06 -15.20
CA ALA A 49 0.19 5.55 -15.87
C ALA A 49 0.71 4.25 -15.23
N VAL A 50 0.75 4.18 -13.90
CA VAL A 50 1.12 2.95 -13.17
C VAL A 50 0.13 1.83 -13.46
N ALA A 51 -1.18 2.12 -13.42
CA ALA A 51 -2.22 1.13 -13.71
C ALA A 51 -2.10 0.58 -15.13
N GLU A 52 -1.80 1.43 -16.11
CA GLU A 52 -1.60 1.00 -17.50
C GLU A 52 -0.41 0.04 -17.64
N GLN A 53 0.72 0.36 -17.00
CA GLN A 53 1.87 -0.55 -16.99
C GLN A 53 1.56 -1.90 -16.33
N LEU A 54 0.77 -1.88 -15.24
CA LEU A 54 0.37 -3.10 -14.54
C LEU A 54 -0.64 -3.93 -15.34
N ARG A 55 -1.55 -3.29 -16.09
CA ARG A 55 -2.48 -4.00 -16.99
C ARG A 55 -1.77 -4.83 -18.04
N MET A 56 -0.62 -4.36 -18.55
CA MET A 56 0.19 -5.14 -19.48
C MET A 56 0.75 -6.44 -18.90
N ARG A 57 0.72 -6.58 -17.56
CA ARG A 57 1.14 -7.82 -16.86
C ARG A 57 -0.02 -8.78 -16.59
N LEU A 58 -1.26 -8.39 -16.91
CA LEU A 58 -2.39 -9.30 -16.76
C LEU A 58 -2.24 -10.46 -17.75
N PRO A 59 -2.61 -11.70 -17.35
CA PRO A 59 -2.44 -12.86 -18.22
C PRO A 59 -3.37 -12.74 -19.44
N GLY A 60 -2.78 -12.81 -20.62
CA GLY A 60 -3.51 -12.90 -21.88
C GLY A 60 -3.97 -14.33 -22.19
N PRO A 61 -4.72 -14.52 -23.27
CA PRO A 61 -5.24 -15.84 -23.67
C PRO A 61 -4.13 -16.85 -24.01
N ASP A 62 -2.94 -16.38 -24.35
CA ASP A 62 -1.80 -17.23 -24.73
C ASP A 62 -0.98 -17.71 -23.53
N VAL A 63 -1.31 -17.27 -22.29
CA VAL A 63 -0.60 -17.69 -21.10
C VAL A 63 -1.00 -19.12 -20.73
N THR A 64 0.00 -19.98 -20.67
CA THR A 64 -0.21 -21.41 -20.37
C THR A 64 -0.54 -21.65 -18.89
N PRO A 65 -1.22 -22.77 -18.54
CA PRO A 65 -1.48 -23.14 -17.15
C PRO A 65 -0.21 -23.28 -16.32
N GLU A 66 0.90 -23.70 -16.93
CA GLU A 66 2.20 -23.81 -16.26
C GLU A 66 2.75 -22.44 -15.90
N GLN A 67 2.70 -21.48 -16.83
CA GLN A 67 3.10 -20.10 -16.58
C GLN A 67 2.26 -19.45 -15.48
N LEU A 68 0.94 -19.72 -15.45
CA LEU A 68 0.07 -19.24 -14.37
C LEU A 68 0.48 -19.79 -13.01
N ARG A 69 0.78 -21.10 -12.91
CA ARG A 69 1.26 -21.69 -11.65
C ARG A 69 2.59 -21.11 -11.20
N GLN A 70 3.51 -20.87 -12.14
CA GLN A 70 4.84 -20.35 -11.86
C GLN A 70 4.90 -18.81 -11.78
N ARG A 71 3.85 -18.10 -12.15
CA ARG A 71 3.79 -16.63 -12.24
C ARG A 71 4.95 -16.03 -13.04
N ASN A 72 5.25 -16.59 -14.20
CA ASN A 72 6.42 -16.25 -15.00
C ASN A 72 6.10 -15.76 -16.43
N TRP A 73 4.84 -15.40 -16.72
CA TRP A 73 4.41 -14.88 -18.04
C TRP A 73 4.78 -13.41 -18.28
N TRP A 74 5.08 -12.66 -17.25
CA TRP A 74 5.59 -11.30 -17.37
C TRP A 74 7.02 -11.19 -16.86
N LYS A 75 7.72 -10.12 -17.28
CA LYS A 75 9.11 -9.83 -16.91
C LYS A 75 9.20 -8.41 -16.37
N GLY A 76 10.17 -8.16 -15.51
CA GLY A 76 10.45 -6.84 -14.95
C GLY A 76 10.47 -6.85 -13.42
N SER A 77 10.57 -5.66 -12.85
CA SER A 77 10.59 -5.44 -11.40
C SER A 77 9.19 -5.48 -10.83
N GLU A 78 9.04 -5.94 -9.60
CA GLU A 78 7.80 -5.75 -8.85
C GLU A 78 7.52 -4.25 -8.65
N ALA A 79 6.25 -3.88 -8.62
CA ALA A 79 5.82 -2.51 -8.43
C ALA A 79 5.28 -2.32 -7.01
N TRP A 80 5.87 -1.38 -6.31
CA TRP A 80 5.45 -0.98 -4.97
C TRP A 80 4.92 0.46 -5.02
N VAL A 81 3.67 0.64 -4.65
CA VAL A 81 3.05 1.95 -4.48
C VAL A 81 2.86 2.19 -2.99
N LEU A 82 3.58 3.17 -2.47
CA LEU A 82 3.51 3.60 -1.08
C LEU A 82 2.77 4.94 -1.02
N VAL A 83 1.67 4.99 -0.29
CA VAL A 83 0.87 6.20 -0.11
C VAL A 83 0.91 6.59 1.36
N ASP A 84 1.59 7.68 1.65
CA ASP A 84 1.65 8.23 3.01
C ASP A 84 0.53 9.24 3.23
N ASP A 85 -0.02 9.24 4.46
CA ASP A 85 -1.12 10.12 4.87
C ASP A 85 -2.29 10.13 3.84
N TYR A 86 -2.82 8.97 3.47
CA TYR A 86 -3.91 8.81 2.47
C TYR A 86 -5.12 9.73 2.75
N ASP A 87 -5.40 10.02 4.00
CA ASP A 87 -6.47 10.94 4.40
C ASP A 87 -6.27 12.38 3.89
N LEU A 88 -5.07 12.75 3.46
CA LEU A 88 -4.82 14.05 2.83
C LEU A 88 -5.14 14.08 1.33
N ILE A 89 -5.16 12.93 0.67
CA ILE A 89 -5.43 12.84 -0.77
C ILE A 89 -6.82 12.30 -1.09
N SER A 90 -7.43 11.62 -0.12
CA SER A 90 -8.81 11.17 -0.20
C SER A 90 -9.75 12.38 -0.14
N THR A 91 -10.45 12.64 -1.22
CA THR A 91 -11.32 13.83 -1.32
C THR A 91 -12.69 13.62 -0.72
N GLY A 92 -13.02 12.43 -0.23
CA GLY A 92 -14.30 12.11 0.44
C GLY A 92 -15.58 12.52 -0.32
N GLY A 93 -15.47 12.88 -1.59
CA GLY A 93 -16.54 13.44 -2.41
C GLY A 93 -16.77 12.65 -3.70
N LEU A 94 -17.64 13.22 -4.56
CA LEU A 94 -18.03 12.67 -5.87
C LEU A 94 -16.85 12.46 -6.86
N SER A 95 -15.72 13.11 -6.60
CA SER A 95 -14.52 13.02 -7.47
C SER A 95 -13.76 11.69 -7.35
N GLY A 96 -14.12 10.84 -6.39
CA GLY A 96 -13.46 9.55 -6.17
C GLY A 96 -12.04 9.66 -5.58
N SER A 97 -11.41 8.52 -5.35
CA SER A 97 -10.02 8.46 -4.90
C SER A 97 -9.06 8.59 -6.09
N PRO A 98 -7.98 9.37 -5.98
CA PRO A 98 -6.94 9.41 -7.02
C PRO A 98 -6.25 8.06 -7.23
N LEU A 99 -6.43 7.10 -6.31
CA LEU A 99 -5.95 5.72 -6.45
C LEU A 99 -6.98 4.80 -7.16
N ALA A 100 -8.15 5.32 -7.58
CA ALA A 100 -9.19 4.53 -8.23
C ALA A 100 -8.69 3.70 -9.44
N PRO A 101 -7.74 4.17 -10.28
CA PRO A 101 -7.21 3.38 -11.39
C PRO A 101 -6.55 2.07 -10.98
N LEU A 102 -6.07 1.95 -9.73
CA LEU A 102 -5.43 0.74 -9.20
C LEU A 102 -6.41 -0.30 -8.68
N ILE A 103 -7.64 0.09 -8.32
CA ILE A 103 -8.63 -0.80 -7.67
C ILE A 103 -8.89 -2.08 -8.49
N PRO A 104 -9.11 -2.03 -9.82
CA PRO A 104 -9.38 -3.24 -10.61
C PRO A 104 -8.22 -4.24 -10.62
N LEU A 105 -7.02 -3.81 -10.27
CA LEU A 105 -5.80 -4.61 -10.29
C LEU A 105 -5.50 -5.29 -8.95
N LEU A 106 -6.15 -4.85 -7.87
CA LEU A 106 -5.86 -5.33 -6.52
C LEU A 106 -6.14 -6.83 -6.36
N SER A 107 -7.18 -7.36 -6.99
CA SER A 107 -7.52 -8.78 -6.92
C SER A 107 -6.46 -9.70 -7.53
N GLN A 108 -5.67 -9.20 -8.47
CA GLN A 108 -4.59 -9.91 -9.15
C GLN A 108 -3.20 -9.38 -8.78
N ALA A 109 -3.11 -8.54 -7.76
CA ALA A 109 -1.90 -7.83 -7.39
C ALA A 109 -0.70 -8.76 -7.20
N GLN A 110 -0.90 -9.87 -6.48
CA GLN A 110 0.14 -10.87 -6.25
C GLN A 110 0.64 -11.52 -7.55
N ASP A 111 -0.24 -11.74 -8.52
CA ASP A 111 0.10 -12.40 -9.78
C ASP A 111 0.88 -11.50 -10.72
N ILE A 112 0.61 -10.20 -10.70
CA ILE A 112 1.28 -9.20 -11.55
C ILE A 112 2.43 -8.48 -10.85
N GLY A 113 2.81 -8.91 -9.64
CA GLY A 113 3.89 -8.31 -8.85
C GLY A 113 3.60 -6.87 -8.44
N PHE A 114 2.36 -6.60 -8.03
CA PHE A 114 1.91 -5.30 -7.56
C PHE A 114 1.69 -5.31 -6.05
N HIS A 115 2.19 -4.30 -5.36
CA HIS A 115 2.05 -4.11 -3.92
C HIS A 115 1.57 -2.69 -3.64
N LEU A 116 0.49 -2.56 -2.87
CA LEU A 116 -0.04 -1.28 -2.42
C LEU A 116 0.06 -1.19 -0.90
N VAL A 117 0.73 -0.15 -0.41
CA VAL A 117 0.85 0.17 1.01
C VAL A 117 0.25 1.55 1.24
N ILE A 118 -0.69 1.63 2.15
CA ILE A 118 -1.38 2.88 2.51
C ILE A 118 -1.20 3.12 4.00
N THR A 119 -0.72 4.31 4.35
CA THR A 119 -0.81 4.81 5.72
C THR A 119 -1.89 5.86 5.84
N ARG A 120 -2.48 5.98 7.02
CA ARG A 120 -3.43 7.03 7.34
C ARG A 120 -3.51 7.25 8.85
N ARG A 121 -4.02 8.41 9.23
CA ARG A 121 -4.31 8.68 10.64
C ARG A 121 -5.47 7.81 11.16
N MET A 122 -5.40 7.46 12.44
CA MET A 122 -6.44 6.66 13.09
C MET A 122 -7.77 7.41 13.21
N GLY A 123 -7.73 8.73 13.45
CA GLY A 123 -8.94 9.55 13.59
C GLY A 123 -9.81 9.50 12.33
N GLY A 124 -11.09 9.13 12.49
CA GLY A 124 -12.05 8.95 11.40
C GLY A 124 -11.85 7.70 10.56
N ALA A 125 -11.01 6.76 10.99
CA ALA A 125 -10.67 5.55 10.22
C ALA A 125 -11.90 4.68 9.93
N SER A 126 -12.84 4.54 10.86
CA SER A 126 -14.06 3.75 10.64
C SER A 126 -14.97 4.33 9.55
N ARG A 127 -15.03 5.65 9.43
CA ARG A 127 -15.80 6.31 8.36
C ARG A 127 -15.12 6.16 7.01
N ALA A 128 -13.81 6.26 6.99
CA ALA A 128 -13.04 6.11 5.76
C ALA A 128 -13.02 4.66 5.24
N ALA A 129 -13.36 3.67 6.05
CA ALA A 129 -13.49 2.28 5.61
C ALA A 129 -14.50 2.09 4.44
N TYR A 130 -15.38 3.07 4.22
CA TYR A 130 -16.31 3.09 3.09
C TYR A 130 -15.74 3.77 1.83
N GLU A 131 -14.54 4.32 1.88
CA GLU A 131 -13.87 4.82 0.69
C GLU A 131 -13.46 3.65 -0.22
N SER A 132 -13.63 3.83 -1.53
CA SER A 132 -13.55 2.74 -2.52
C SER A 132 -12.26 1.90 -2.44
N VAL A 133 -11.11 2.56 -2.23
CA VAL A 133 -9.82 1.85 -2.13
C VAL A 133 -9.73 1.05 -0.83
N LEU A 134 -10.10 1.64 0.30
CA LEU A 134 -10.05 0.96 1.59
C LEU A 134 -11.09 -0.15 1.68
N GLN A 135 -12.26 0.05 1.07
CA GLN A 135 -13.26 -0.99 0.92
C GLN A 135 -12.72 -2.18 0.10
N ALA A 136 -12.11 -1.91 -1.06
CA ALA A 136 -11.51 -2.96 -1.89
C ALA A 136 -10.41 -3.75 -1.15
N LEU A 137 -9.55 -3.06 -0.40
CA LEU A 137 -8.53 -3.70 0.44
C LEU A 137 -9.16 -4.56 1.55
N SER A 138 -10.25 -4.09 2.16
CA SER A 138 -11.00 -4.83 3.18
C SER A 138 -11.67 -6.09 2.60
N GLU A 139 -12.30 -5.98 1.43
CA GLU A 139 -12.92 -7.11 0.73
C GLU A 139 -11.89 -8.19 0.36
N LEU A 140 -10.68 -7.79 0.00
CA LEU A 140 -9.56 -8.69 -0.27
C LEU A 140 -8.89 -9.21 1.01
N SER A 141 -9.35 -8.79 2.19
CA SER A 141 -8.74 -9.14 3.48
C SER A 141 -7.24 -8.79 3.53
N ALA A 142 -6.88 -7.62 2.99
CA ALA A 142 -5.51 -7.13 3.04
C ALA A 142 -5.02 -7.05 4.49
N THR A 143 -3.75 -7.41 4.69
CA THR A 143 -3.14 -7.28 6.02
C THR A 143 -3.05 -5.82 6.42
N GLY A 144 -3.47 -5.51 7.63
CA GLY A 144 -3.39 -4.17 8.18
C GLY A 144 -2.72 -4.12 9.53
N ILE A 145 -2.20 -2.94 9.86
CA ILE A 145 -1.55 -2.67 11.15
C ILE A 145 -2.22 -1.45 11.77
N MET A 146 -2.83 -1.63 12.93
CA MET A 146 -3.37 -0.53 13.72
C MET A 146 -2.37 -0.14 14.80
N MET A 147 -1.84 1.07 14.71
CA MET A 147 -1.05 1.68 15.77
C MET A 147 -1.98 2.14 16.91
N SER A 148 -1.43 2.85 17.92
CA SER A 148 -2.23 3.37 19.02
C SER A 148 -3.40 4.23 18.53
N GLY A 149 -4.58 4.00 19.06
CA GLY A 149 -5.79 4.75 18.71
C GLY A 149 -6.90 4.60 19.73
N ASN A 150 -7.89 5.49 19.65
CA ASN A 150 -9.04 5.48 20.55
C ASN A 150 -10.03 4.37 20.16
N PRO A 151 -10.42 3.49 21.10
CA PRO A 151 -11.44 2.45 20.87
C PRO A 151 -12.80 2.99 20.40
N SER A 152 -13.13 4.26 20.66
CA SER A 152 -14.35 4.92 20.22
C SER A 152 -14.45 5.09 18.71
N GLU A 153 -13.35 4.95 17.97
CA GLU A 153 -13.36 4.96 16.49
C GLU A 153 -14.18 3.82 15.89
N GLY A 154 -14.50 2.79 16.66
CA GLY A 154 -15.21 1.62 16.16
C GLY A 154 -14.31 0.59 15.51
N MET A 155 -14.89 -0.28 14.67
CA MET A 155 -14.13 -1.27 13.90
C MET A 155 -13.43 -0.59 12.72
N VAL A 156 -12.13 -0.86 12.54
CA VAL A 156 -11.30 -0.22 11.52
C VAL A 156 -10.73 -1.23 10.53
N ILE A 157 -10.18 -2.35 11.01
CA ILE A 157 -9.67 -3.42 10.16
C ILE A 157 -10.35 -4.73 10.57
N GLY A 158 -11.10 -5.32 9.66
CA GLY A 158 -11.90 -6.49 9.96
C GLY A 158 -12.89 -6.22 11.09
N ARG A 159 -12.80 -6.98 12.18
CA ARG A 159 -13.61 -6.79 13.41
C ARG A 159 -12.84 -6.13 14.56
N GLU A 160 -11.61 -5.73 14.31
CA GLU A 160 -10.74 -5.18 15.33
C GLU A 160 -10.97 -3.68 15.55
N ARG A 161 -10.86 -3.27 16.80
CA ARG A 161 -10.93 -1.87 17.23
C ARG A 161 -9.54 -1.38 17.63
N PRO A 162 -9.24 -0.10 17.42
CA PRO A 162 -8.02 0.50 17.94
C PRO A 162 -7.93 0.33 19.45
N ARG A 163 -6.70 0.32 19.95
CA ARG A 163 -6.38 0.26 21.37
C ARG A 163 -5.31 1.29 21.68
N MET A 164 -5.30 1.76 22.92
CA MET A 164 -4.18 2.56 23.41
C MET A 164 -2.96 1.64 23.56
N LEU A 165 -1.94 1.89 22.75
CA LEU A 165 -0.72 1.09 22.70
C LEU A 165 0.50 1.98 22.99
N PRO A 166 1.56 1.45 23.60
CA PRO A 166 2.84 2.15 23.71
C PRO A 166 3.41 2.50 22.32
N LYS A 167 4.32 3.48 22.28
CA LYS A 167 5.02 3.87 21.03
C LYS A 167 5.69 2.65 20.40
N GLY A 168 5.61 2.56 19.07
CA GLY A 168 6.19 1.48 18.29
C GLY A 168 5.44 0.17 18.34
N ARG A 169 4.34 0.05 19.09
CA ARG A 169 3.50 -1.15 19.07
C ARG A 169 2.30 -0.98 18.17
N GLY A 170 1.98 -2.06 17.43
CA GLY A 170 0.83 -2.14 16.55
C GLY A 170 0.10 -3.47 16.68
N LEU A 171 -1.20 -3.44 16.44
CA LEU A 171 -2.03 -4.62 16.29
C LEU A 171 -2.04 -5.01 14.80
N VAL A 172 -1.41 -6.12 14.47
CA VAL A 172 -1.45 -6.68 13.11
C VAL A 172 -2.71 -7.52 12.95
N VAL A 173 -3.45 -7.26 11.88
CA VAL A 173 -4.64 -8.03 11.50
C VAL A 173 -4.35 -8.66 10.15
N SER A 174 -4.23 -9.97 10.13
CA SER A 174 -3.91 -10.76 8.95
C SER A 174 -4.90 -11.90 8.78
N ARG A 175 -5.29 -12.17 7.54
CA ARG A 175 -6.18 -13.29 7.23
C ARG A 175 -5.57 -14.63 7.61
N ASP A 176 -4.27 -14.80 7.32
CA ASP A 176 -3.60 -16.09 7.45
C ASP A 176 -3.05 -16.32 8.86
N GLN A 177 -2.62 -15.25 9.54
CA GLN A 177 -1.97 -15.33 10.84
C GLN A 177 -2.88 -14.91 12.00
N GLY A 178 -4.09 -14.42 11.69
CA GLY A 178 -4.99 -13.87 12.70
C GLY A 178 -4.55 -12.50 13.19
N THR A 179 -4.94 -12.17 14.43
CA THR A 179 -4.66 -10.88 15.05
C THR A 179 -3.61 -11.05 16.14
N PHE A 180 -2.52 -10.27 16.08
CA PHE A 180 -1.45 -10.30 17.08
C PHE A 180 -0.80 -8.93 17.28
N LEU A 181 -0.16 -8.73 18.43
CA LEU A 181 0.62 -7.53 18.73
C LEU A 181 2.02 -7.68 18.11
N ALA A 182 2.48 -6.61 17.47
CA ALA A 182 3.85 -6.50 16.94
C ALA A 182 4.54 -5.28 17.51
N GLN A 183 5.85 -5.38 17.68
CA GLN A 183 6.75 -4.28 17.97
C GLN A 183 7.40 -3.85 16.66
N MET A 184 7.18 -2.60 16.27
CA MET A 184 7.86 -2.01 15.11
C MET A 184 9.32 -1.74 15.46
N ALA A 185 10.21 -2.02 14.52
CA ALA A 185 11.61 -1.67 14.67
C ALA A 185 11.76 -0.14 14.76
N TRP A 186 12.64 0.31 15.61
CA TRP A 186 12.99 1.72 15.78
C TRP A 186 14.47 1.90 15.42
N ASP A 187 14.76 2.88 14.61
CA ASP A 187 16.12 3.28 14.25
C ASP A 187 16.45 4.58 15.00
N GLU A 188 17.31 4.48 16.02
CA GLU A 188 17.70 5.63 16.84
C GLU A 188 18.53 6.68 16.07
N SER A 189 19.15 6.27 14.95
CA SER A 189 19.96 7.20 14.11
C SER A 189 19.09 8.22 13.36
N ARG A 190 17.76 8.06 13.40
CA ARG A 190 16.78 8.89 12.68
C ARG A 190 15.87 9.71 13.59
N SER A 191 16.23 9.89 14.84
CA SER A 191 15.48 10.69 15.82
C SER A 191 16.00 12.14 15.95
#